data_b7c22edfc3fcd9816d732112d273bd64
#
_entry.id   b7c22edfc3fcd9816d732112d273bd64
#
_cell.length_a   1.000
_cell.length_b   1.000
_cell.length_c   1.000
_cell.angle_alpha   90.00
_cell.angle_beta   90.00
_cell.angle_gamma   90.00
#
_symmetry.space_group_name_H-M   'P 1'
#
loop_
_entity.id
_entity.type
_entity.pdbx_description
1 polymer ?
#
loop_
_entity_poly.entity_id
_entity_poly.type
_entity_poly.pdbx_seq_one_letter_code
_entity_poly.pdbx_strand_id
1 'polypeptide(L)'
;MLEGFKKFSQHNFERDVLNQKGLTVIDFWSESCVPCRQLAKILKQLVQEVPDSVTIGSVKVEDNIELLERFNIRTTPTLLFIKDGELVETRTGVDRRQVIKKLVETYA
;
A
#
# COMPACT_ATOMS: atom_id res chain seq x y z
N MET A 1 0.47 4.12 -17.20
CA MET A 1 0.30 3.45 -15.90
C MET A 1 1.40 2.44 -15.72
N LEU A 2 1.98 2.37 -14.56
CA LEU A 2 3.03 1.41 -14.28
C LEU A 2 2.42 0.04 -14.00
N GLU A 3 2.95 -0.98 -14.67
CA GLU A 3 2.56 -2.34 -14.39
C GLU A 3 2.93 -2.69 -12.95
N GLY A 4 2.10 -3.49 -12.31
CA GLY A 4 2.33 -3.89 -10.93
C GLY A 4 1.79 -2.93 -9.88
N PHE A 5 1.38 -1.72 -10.26
CA PHE A 5 0.75 -0.78 -9.36
C PHE A 5 -0.78 -0.93 -9.47
N LYS A 6 -1.39 -1.51 -8.45
CA LYS A 6 -2.80 -1.87 -8.45
C LYS A 6 -3.68 -0.83 -7.79
N LYS A 7 -4.96 -0.84 -8.12
CA LYS A 7 -5.99 -0.07 -7.41
C LYS A 7 -6.87 -1.01 -6.62
N PHE A 8 -6.96 -0.79 -5.31
CA PHE A 8 -7.83 -1.58 -4.46
C PHE A 8 -8.99 -0.75 -3.95
N SER A 9 -10.08 -1.42 -3.61
CA SER A 9 -11.27 -0.80 -3.06
C SER A 9 -11.88 -1.73 -2.01
N GLN A 10 -12.82 -1.22 -1.24
CA GLN A 10 -13.54 -2.05 -0.27
C GLN A 10 -14.32 -3.18 -0.95
N HIS A 11 -14.58 -3.06 -2.25
CA HIS A 11 -15.30 -4.09 -3.00
C HIS A 11 -14.42 -5.26 -3.44
N ASN A 12 -13.12 -5.03 -3.62
CA ASN A 12 -12.21 -6.07 -4.09
C ASN A 12 -11.14 -6.48 -3.07
N PHE A 13 -11.13 -5.85 -1.89
CA PHE A 13 -10.04 -6.01 -0.94
C PHE A 13 -9.88 -7.43 -0.44
N GLU A 14 -10.98 -8.08 -0.13
CA GLU A 14 -10.97 -9.48 0.33
C GLU A 14 -10.33 -10.37 -0.73
N ARG A 15 -10.82 -10.30 -1.95
CA ARG A 15 -10.36 -11.12 -3.06
C ARG A 15 -8.92 -10.82 -3.45
N ASP A 16 -8.59 -9.53 -3.60
CA ASP A 16 -7.35 -9.12 -4.23
C ASP A 16 -6.21 -8.88 -3.26
N VAL A 17 -6.50 -8.80 -1.96
CA VAL A 17 -5.49 -8.59 -0.92
C VAL A 17 -5.49 -9.70 0.11
N LEU A 18 -6.62 -9.90 0.80
CA LEU A 18 -6.66 -10.81 1.95
C LEU A 18 -6.56 -12.27 1.56
N ASN A 19 -7.07 -12.63 0.39
CA ASN A 19 -7.03 -14.02 -0.10
C ASN A 19 -5.79 -14.31 -0.95
N GLN A 20 -4.87 -13.36 -1.06
CA GLN A 20 -3.67 -13.54 -1.85
C GLN A 20 -2.51 -14.01 -0.97
N LYS A 21 -1.61 -14.78 -1.57
CA LYS A 21 -0.35 -15.15 -0.95
C LYS A 21 0.71 -14.12 -1.31
N GLY A 22 1.75 -14.05 -0.47
CA GLY A 22 2.82 -13.11 -0.68
C GLY A 22 2.55 -11.76 -0.04
N LEU A 23 3.42 -10.81 -0.33
CA LEU A 23 3.35 -9.48 0.26
C LEU A 23 2.59 -8.51 -0.62
N THR A 24 1.64 -7.80 -0.02
CA THR A 24 0.95 -6.68 -0.66
C THR A 24 1.23 -5.42 0.15
N VAL A 25 1.71 -4.39 -0.52
CA VAL A 25 1.95 -3.07 0.07
C VAL A 25 0.87 -2.13 -0.44
N ILE A 26 0.13 -1.50 0.47
CA ILE A 26 -1.03 -0.71 0.11
C ILE A 26 -0.88 0.71 0.62
N ASP A 27 -0.94 1.67 -0.30
CA ASP A 27 -0.86 3.10 -0.04
C ASP A 27 -2.28 3.67 0.11
N PHE A 28 -2.63 4.05 1.33
CA PHE A 28 -3.88 4.76 1.60
C PHE A 28 -3.63 6.25 1.44
N TRP A 29 -4.25 6.85 0.44
CA TRP A 29 -4.00 8.23 0.05
C TRP A 29 -5.30 9.03 -0.09
N SER A 30 -5.19 10.37 -0.04
CA SER A 30 -6.33 11.25 -0.29
C SER A 30 -6.00 12.27 -1.39
N GLU A 31 -7.04 12.83 -1.97
CA GLU A 31 -6.93 13.69 -3.15
C GLU A 31 -6.13 14.96 -2.88
N SER A 32 -6.33 15.59 -1.72
CA SER A 32 -5.70 16.87 -1.41
C SER A 32 -4.44 16.73 -0.57
N CYS A 33 -3.84 15.56 -0.56
CA CYS A 33 -2.71 15.25 0.31
C CYS A 33 -1.38 15.40 -0.45
N VAL A 34 -0.63 16.47 -0.15
CA VAL A 34 0.67 16.69 -0.79
C VAL A 34 1.68 15.59 -0.47
N PRO A 35 1.85 15.18 0.81
CA PRO A 35 2.76 14.08 1.12
C PRO A 35 2.39 12.78 0.41
N CYS A 36 1.12 12.56 0.14
CA CYS A 36 0.68 11.38 -0.61
C CYS A 36 1.27 11.35 -2.03
N ARG A 37 1.40 12.52 -2.66
CA ARG A 37 2.01 12.61 -4.00
C ARG A 37 3.49 12.26 -3.97
N GLN A 38 4.19 12.64 -2.91
CA GLN A 38 5.59 12.29 -2.72
C GLN A 38 5.75 10.78 -2.58
N LEU A 39 4.93 10.17 -1.75
CA LEU A 39 4.98 8.73 -1.54
C LEU A 39 4.64 7.96 -2.81
N ALA A 40 3.65 8.44 -3.56
CA ALA A 40 3.27 7.80 -4.83
C ALA A 40 4.44 7.72 -5.81
N LYS A 41 5.25 8.78 -5.88
CA LYS A 41 6.43 8.79 -6.74
C LYS A 41 7.46 7.74 -6.32
N ILE A 42 7.67 7.63 -5.00
CA ILE A 42 8.58 6.64 -4.44
C ILE A 42 8.11 5.23 -4.76
N LEU A 43 6.82 4.96 -4.56
CA LEU A 43 6.26 3.64 -4.81
C LEU A 43 6.30 3.26 -6.29
N LYS A 44 6.09 4.22 -7.18
CA LYS A 44 6.18 3.97 -8.62
C LYS A 44 7.59 3.55 -9.03
N GLN A 45 8.61 4.09 -8.38
CA GLN A 45 9.98 3.65 -8.60
C GLN A 45 10.19 2.24 -8.06
N LEU A 46 9.69 1.97 -6.84
CA LEU A 46 9.88 0.68 -6.19
C LEU A 46 9.19 -0.47 -6.92
N VAL A 47 8.07 -0.22 -7.59
CA VAL A 47 7.38 -1.25 -8.35
C VAL A 47 8.32 -1.98 -9.31
N GLN A 48 9.29 -1.27 -9.88
CA GLN A 48 10.23 -1.84 -10.84
C GLN A 48 11.40 -2.54 -10.17
N GLU A 49 11.57 -2.36 -8.85
CA GLU A 49 12.74 -2.88 -8.12
C GLU A 49 12.39 -4.04 -7.19
N VAL A 50 11.11 -4.26 -6.91
CA VAL A 50 10.69 -5.34 -6.01
C VAL A 50 10.45 -6.62 -6.80
N PRO A 51 10.53 -7.80 -6.13
CA PRO A 51 10.22 -9.06 -6.80
C PRO A 51 8.80 -9.10 -7.35
N ASP A 52 8.59 -9.89 -8.39
CA ASP A 52 7.27 -10.05 -9.01
C ASP A 52 6.23 -10.61 -8.04
N SER A 53 6.68 -11.30 -6.99
CA SER A 53 5.80 -11.84 -5.97
C SER A 53 5.22 -10.77 -5.04
N VAL A 54 5.75 -9.54 -5.10
CA VAL A 54 5.28 -8.42 -4.27
C VAL A 54 4.33 -7.58 -5.09
N THR A 55 3.16 -7.30 -4.53
CA THR A 55 2.15 -6.44 -5.16
C THR A 55 2.14 -5.10 -4.43
N ILE A 56 2.17 -4.01 -5.19
CA ILE A 56 2.04 -2.66 -4.66
C ILE A 56 0.79 -2.04 -5.26
N GLY A 57 -0.03 -1.43 -4.41
CA GLY A 57 -1.24 -0.78 -4.88
C GLY A 57 -1.69 0.33 -3.95
N SER A 58 -2.84 0.88 -4.25
CA SER A 58 -3.35 2.05 -3.53
C SER A 58 -4.84 1.96 -3.26
N VAL A 59 -5.27 2.67 -2.21
CA VAL A 59 -6.67 2.85 -1.85
C VAL A 59 -6.90 4.34 -1.65
N LYS A 60 -7.88 4.90 -2.38
CA LYS A 60 -8.29 6.28 -2.19
C LYS A 60 -9.27 6.32 -1.01
N VAL A 61 -8.89 7.04 0.04
CA VAL A 61 -9.64 6.97 1.31
C VAL A 61 -11.06 7.50 1.19
N GLU A 62 -11.28 8.55 0.40
CA GLU A 62 -12.60 9.16 0.25
C GLU A 62 -13.65 8.19 -0.28
N ASP A 63 -13.23 7.23 -1.09
CA ASP A 63 -14.13 6.28 -1.72
C ASP A 63 -14.19 4.93 -0.97
N ASN A 64 -13.47 4.81 0.16
CA ASN A 64 -13.28 3.51 0.81
C ASN A 64 -13.33 3.61 2.34
N ILE A 65 -14.39 4.24 2.84
CA ILE A 65 -14.54 4.53 4.28
C ILE A 65 -14.51 3.26 5.13
N GLU A 66 -15.08 2.16 4.63
CA GLU A 66 -15.08 0.89 5.37
C GLU A 66 -13.67 0.38 5.63
N LEU A 67 -12.75 0.55 4.66
CA LEU A 67 -11.37 0.14 4.84
C LEU A 67 -10.64 1.02 5.83
N LEU A 68 -10.91 2.34 5.81
CA LEU A 68 -10.36 3.26 6.79
C LEU A 68 -10.71 2.83 8.22
N GLU A 69 -11.96 2.50 8.44
CA GLU A 69 -12.45 2.09 9.76
C GLU A 69 -11.86 0.75 10.16
N ARG A 70 -11.84 -0.20 9.23
CA ARG A 70 -11.34 -1.55 9.48
C ARG A 70 -9.88 -1.55 9.95
N PHE A 71 -9.03 -0.73 9.33
CA PHE A 71 -7.60 -0.68 9.63
C PHE A 71 -7.22 0.51 10.50
N ASN A 72 -8.21 1.24 11.01
CA ASN A 72 -7.98 2.39 11.90
C ASN A 72 -7.06 3.43 11.28
N ILE A 73 -7.27 3.72 10.00
CA ILE A 73 -6.47 4.71 9.27
C ILE A 73 -6.95 6.10 9.67
N ARG A 74 -6.05 6.91 10.22
CA ARG A 74 -6.40 8.26 10.73
C ARG A 74 -5.70 9.37 9.98
N THR A 75 -4.62 9.07 9.29
CA THR A 75 -3.85 10.06 8.53
C THR A 75 -3.47 9.50 7.17
N THR A 76 -3.18 10.39 6.23
CA THR A 76 -2.64 10.00 4.92
C THR A 76 -1.32 10.70 4.68
N PRO A 77 -0.38 10.03 4.02
CA PRO A 77 -0.48 8.65 3.56
C PRO A 77 -0.24 7.65 4.70
N THR A 78 -0.81 6.46 4.56
CA THR A 78 -0.52 5.33 5.42
C THR A 78 -0.24 4.12 4.53
N LEU A 79 0.89 3.44 4.79
CA LEU A 79 1.22 2.19 4.10
C LEU A 79 0.87 1.01 5.00
N LEU A 80 0.14 0.06 4.46
CA LEU A 80 -0.06 -1.22 5.10
C LEU A 80 0.74 -2.29 4.37
N PHE A 81 1.41 -3.15 5.12
CA PHE A 81 2.11 -4.31 4.59
C PHE A 81 1.33 -5.54 5.03
N ILE A 82 0.77 -6.25 4.06
CA ILE A 82 -0.05 -7.43 4.34
C ILE A 82 0.61 -8.64 3.70
N LYS A 83 0.98 -9.61 4.53
CA LYS A 83 1.66 -10.83 4.10
C LYS A 83 0.73 -12.02 4.30
N ASP A 84 0.42 -12.73 3.21
CA ASP A 84 -0.47 -13.89 3.24
C ASP A 84 -1.79 -13.58 3.94
N GLY A 85 -2.34 -12.39 3.69
CA GLY A 85 -3.60 -11.96 4.26
C GLY A 85 -3.53 -11.36 5.66
N GLU A 86 -2.34 -11.27 6.26
CA GLU A 86 -2.17 -10.72 7.61
C GLU A 86 -1.41 -9.41 7.59
N LEU A 87 -1.88 -8.44 8.37
CA LEU A 87 -1.21 -7.15 8.52
C LEU A 87 0.07 -7.36 9.34
N VAL A 88 1.22 -7.06 8.74
CA VAL A 88 2.52 -7.26 9.40
C VAL A 88 3.25 -5.95 9.71
N GLU A 89 2.88 -4.86 9.06
CA GLU A 89 3.53 -3.57 9.28
C GLU A 89 2.61 -2.43 8.88
N THR A 90 2.65 -1.32 9.63
CA THR A 90 1.93 -0.09 9.32
C THR A 90 2.92 1.08 9.39
N ARG A 91 2.96 1.90 8.33
CA ARG A 91 3.79 3.10 8.30
C ARG A 91 2.94 4.31 8.00
N THR A 92 3.09 5.37 8.77
CA THR A 92 2.37 6.63 8.54
C THR A 92 3.36 7.69 8.06
N GLY A 93 2.89 8.54 7.15
CA GLY A 93 3.73 9.58 6.56
C GLY A 93 4.62 9.05 5.44
N VAL A 94 5.60 9.84 5.04
CA VAL A 94 6.47 9.51 3.91
C VAL A 94 7.83 9.05 4.43
N ASP A 95 8.08 7.75 4.36
CA ASP A 95 9.39 7.20 4.63
C ASP A 95 10.27 7.33 3.38
N ARG A 96 11.58 7.32 3.58
CA ARG A 96 12.53 7.29 2.48
C ARG A 96 12.37 5.97 1.70
N ARG A 97 12.67 6.04 0.41
CA ARG A 97 12.60 4.88 -0.48
C ARG A 97 13.35 3.67 0.09
N GLN A 98 14.54 3.90 0.65
CA GLN A 98 15.37 2.83 1.22
C GLN A 98 14.71 2.14 2.40
N VAL A 99 13.99 2.91 3.23
CA VAL A 99 13.26 2.35 4.38
C VAL A 99 12.15 1.43 3.89
N ILE A 100 11.37 1.88 2.93
CA ILE A 100 10.27 1.10 2.37
C ILE A 100 10.81 -0.16 1.69
N LYS A 101 11.87 -0.01 0.92
CA LYS A 101 12.50 -1.13 0.22
C LYS A 101 12.97 -2.20 1.21
N LYS A 102 13.56 -1.77 2.31
CA LYS A 102 14.02 -2.70 3.34
C LYS A 102 12.85 -3.43 4.00
N LEU A 103 11.74 -2.74 4.25
CA LEU A 103 10.54 -3.36 4.80
C LEU A 103 9.98 -4.40 3.83
N VAL A 104 9.96 -4.09 2.54
CA VAL A 104 9.56 -5.05 1.51
C VAL A 104 10.45 -6.28 1.56
N GLU A 105 11.75 -6.10 1.64
CA GLU A 105 12.70 -7.21 1.71
C GLU A 105 12.49 -8.05 2.97
N THR A 106 12.17 -7.39 4.08
CA THR A 106 11.95 -8.07 5.36
C THR A 106 10.72 -8.99 5.31
N TYR A 107 9.65 -8.56 4.66
CA TYR A 107 8.38 -9.29 4.67
C TYR A 107 8.09 -10.08 3.40
N ALA A 108 8.85 -9.84 2.36
CA ALA A 108 8.62 -10.53 1.08
C ALA A 108 8.81 -12.04 1.12
#